data_5e7d9a05db25d5ac7300b55d5c768810
#
_entry.id   5e7d9a05db25d5ac7300b55d5c768810
#
_cell.length_a   1.000
_cell.length_b   1.000
_cell.length_c   1.000
_cell.angle_alpha   90.00
_cell.angle_beta   90.00
_cell.angle_gamma   90.00
#
_symmetry.space_group_name_H-M   'P 1'
#
loop_
_entity.id
_entity.type
_entity.pdbx_description
1 polymer ?
#
loop_
_entity_poly.entity_id
_entity_poly.type
_entity_poly.pdbx_seq_one_letter_code
_entity_poly.pdbx_strand_id
1 'polypeptide(L)'
;MWSFKQADELITISETVKKQLQHYTQLTIKNWGENISSDFRKENLSINANCLNDFGLQPDKYYISVSTIEPRKNLTYLLDIIRDELMQGDKKLVLVGRRGWEKSIRLQQQFNELKQHIIFTEYVSMETLQSLYHYAYAFVLMSLDEGFGRTPLEAIACGCKRIVVSDIGIFHEVLGSDVNYLPLNDIECCKDAFNKNKWAETPSTFKVPFDVLKDRIDL
;
A
#
# COMPACT_ATOMS: atom_id res chain seq x y z
N MET A 1 -22.36 14.98 -7.00
CA MET A 1 -22.94 16.24 -6.45
C MET A 1 -24.37 16.09 -5.92
N TRP A 2 -25.19 15.19 -6.44
CA TRP A 2 -26.59 15.05 -6.00
C TRP A 2 -26.72 14.53 -4.55
N SER A 3 -25.86 13.62 -4.13
CA SER A 3 -25.85 13.04 -2.78
C SER A 3 -25.54 14.05 -1.65
N PHE A 4 -24.74 15.08 -1.90
CA PHE A 4 -24.43 16.08 -0.88
C PHE A 4 -25.62 16.99 -0.53
N LYS A 5 -26.60 17.16 -1.45
CA LYS A 5 -27.77 18.01 -1.22
C LYS A 5 -28.76 17.44 -0.22
N GLN A 6 -28.65 16.17 0.13
CA GLN A 6 -29.56 15.47 1.05
C GLN A 6 -28.88 15.08 2.37
N ALA A 7 -27.61 15.43 2.53
CA ALA A 7 -26.88 15.15 3.75
C ALA A 7 -26.88 16.38 4.68
N ASP A 8 -27.09 16.17 5.95
CA ASP A 8 -26.96 17.20 6.99
C ASP A 8 -25.49 17.41 7.37
N GLU A 9 -24.69 16.34 7.28
CA GLU A 9 -23.30 16.31 7.68
C GLU A 9 -22.53 15.28 6.82
N LEU A 10 -21.24 15.48 6.65
CA LEU A 10 -20.33 14.54 5.97
C LEU A 10 -19.30 13.99 6.94
N ILE A 11 -18.97 12.71 6.79
CA ILE A 11 -17.92 12.05 7.55
C ILE A 11 -16.82 11.60 6.59
N THR A 12 -15.57 11.84 6.97
CA THR A 12 -14.39 11.38 6.24
C THR A 12 -13.50 10.52 7.13
N ILE A 13 -12.59 9.81 6.50
CA ILE A 13 -11.65 8.90 7.18
C ILE A 13 -10.25 9.50 7.32
N SER A 14 -10.03 10.73 6.80
CA SER A 14 -8.74 11.44 6.89
C SER A 14 -8.93 12.95 6.78
N GLU A 15 -7.98 13.73 7.27
CA GLU A 15 -7.96 15.18 7.09
C GLU A 15 -7.67 15.56 5.64
N THR A 16 -6.89 14.78 4.93
CA THR A 16 -6.61 14.96 3.50
C THR A 16 -7.90 14.92 2.69
N VAL A 17 -8.73 13.88 2.86
CA VAL A 17 -10.04 13.76 2.19
C VAL A 17 -11.00 14.87 2.65
N LYS A 18 -10.99 15.22 3.92
CA LYS A 18 -11.79 16.34 4.44
C LYS A 18 -11.47 17.65 3.74
N LYS A 19 -10.19 18.00 3.62
CA LYS A 19 -9.74 19.20 2.90
C LYS A 19 -10.14 19.17 1.42
N GLN A 20 -10.02 18.04 0.75
CA GLN A 20 -10.49 17.88 -0.63
C GLN A 20 -12.00 18.15 -0.76
N LEU A 21 -12.82 17.59 0.12
CA LEU A 21 -14.28 17.75 0.08
C LEU A 21 -14.73 19.18 0.41
N GLN A 22 -14.01 19.93 1.24
CA GLN A 22 -14.32 21.33 1.56
C GLN A 22 -14.38 22.24 0.32
N HIS A 23 -13.71 21.86 -0.78
CA HIS A 23 -13.77 22.62 -2.04
C HIS A 23 -15.11 22.41 -2.79
N TYR A 24 -15.91 21.42 -2.43
CA TYR A 24 -17.12 21.03 -3.15
C TYR A 24 -18.41 21.26 -2.37
N THR A 25 -18.35 21.57 -1.08
CA THR A 25 -19.52 21.73 -0.22
C THR A 25 -19.26 22.67 0.95
N GLN A 26 -20.35 23.30 1.45
CA GLN A 26 -20.36 24.10 2.69
C GLN A 26 -20.89 23.29 3.90
N LEU A 27 -21.18 22.01 3.71
CA LEU A 27 -21.65 21.15 4.81
C LEU A 27 -20.55 20.99 5.87
N THR A 28 -20.96 20.73 7.09
CA THR A 28 -20.03 20.33 8.16
C THR A 28 -19.39 19.00 7.78
N ILE A 29 -18.07 18.95 7.81
CA ILE A 29 -17.30 17.72 7.51
C ILE A 29 -16.53 17.32 8.77
N LYS A 30 -16.82 16.15 9.31
CA LYS A 30 -16.09 15.55 10.43
C LYS A 30 -15.12 14.50 9.93
N ASN A 31 -13.91 14.48 10.48
CA ASN A 31 -12.98 13.38 10.27
C ASN A 31 -13.08 12.41 11.44
N TRP A 32 -13.52 11.18 11.18
CA TRP A 32 -13.59 10.12 12.18
C TRP A 32 -12.35 9.24 12.19
N GLY A 33 -11.49 9.38 11.20
CA GLY A 33 -10.34 8.49 11.04
C GLY A 33 -10.74 7.14 10.47
N GLU A 34 -9.80 6.23 10.43
CA GLU A 34 -9.96 4.85 9.99
C GLU A 34 -9.03 3.95 10.83
N ASN A 35 -9.34 2.66 10.90
CA ASN A 35 -8.51 1.64 11.54
C ASN A 35 -8.10 0.58 10.53
N ILE A 36 -7.04 -0.16 10.85
CA ILE A 36 -6.81 -1.46 10.22
C ILE A 36 -7.48 -2.57 11.04
N SER A 37 -7.72 -3.73 10.43
CA SER A 37 -8.35 -4.88 11.11
C SER A 37 -7.56 -5.30 12.34
N SER A 38 -8.29 -5.73 13.38
CA SER A 38 -7.70 -6.35 14.57
C SER A 38 -6.90 -7.62 14.25
N ASP A 39 -7.11 -8.24 13.11
CA ASP A 39 -6.31 -9.39 12.64
C ASP A 39 -4.82 -9.04 12.53
N PHE A 40 -4.49 -7.76 12.31
CA PHE A 40 -3.12 -7.27 12.24
C PHE A 40 -2.53 -6.85 13.59
N ARG A 41 -3.25 -7.03 14.72
CA ARG A 41 -2.66 -6.86 16.05
C ARG A 41 -1.63 -7.95 16.30
N LYS A 42 -0.56 -7.58 17.03
CA LYS A 42 0.57 -8.47 17.31
C LYS A 42 0.16 -9.84 17.86
N GLU A 43 -0.84 -9.86 18.74
CA GLU A 43 -1.39 -11.07 19.35
C GLU A 43 -2.19 -11.97 18.39
N ASN A 44 -2.62 -11.43 17.25
CA ASN A 44 -3.41 -12.13 16.24
C ASN A 44 -2.60 -12.50 14.98
N LEU A 45 -1.30 -12.17 14.96
CA LEU A 45 -0.46 -12.50 13.82
C LEU A 45 -0.14 -14.00 13.79
N SER A 46 -0.33 -14.61 12.64
CA SER A 46 0.05 -15.99 12.33
C SER A 46 1.10 -15.99 11.23
N ILE A 47 2.38 -15.88 11.61
CA ILE A 47 3.49 -15.78 10.68
C ILE A 47 4.09 -17.16 10.45
N ASN A 48 4.05 -17.63 9.20
CA ASN A 48 4.49 -18.97 8.81
C ASN A 48 5.30 -18.90 7.50
N ALA A 49 6.61 -19.12 7.59
CA ALA A 49 7.49 -19.07 6.43
C ALA A 49 7.16 -20.15 5.37
N ASN A 50 6.52 -21.26 5.77
CA ASN A 50 6.15 -22.32 4.83
C ASN A 50 5.14 -21.84 3.78
N CYS A 51 4.32 -20.83 4.08
CA CYS A 51 3.41 -20.23 3.11
C CYS A 51 4.14 -19.68 1.87
N LEU A 52 5.41 -19.33 1.98
CA LEU A 52 6.20 -18.81 0.86
C LEU A 52 6.50 -19.88 -0.19
N ASN A 53 6.57 -21.16 0.22
CA ASN A 53 6.88 -22.29 -0.67
C ASN A 53 5.83 -22.43 -1.79
N ASP A 54 4.56 -22.16 -1.49
CA ASP A 54 3.45 -22.25 -2.44
C ASP A 54 3.63 -21.27 -3.62
N PHE A 55 4.42 -20.21 -3.41
CA PHE A 55 4.71 -19.17 -4.40
C PHE A 55 6.15 -19.22 -4.91
N GLY A 56 6.96 -20.20 -4.46
CA GLY A 56 8.38 -20.27 -4.79
C GLY A 56 9.17 -19.02 -4.35
N LEU A 57 8.81 -18.48 -3.18
CA LEU A 57 9.41 -17.30 -2.57
C LEU A 57 10.40 -17.68 -1.46
N GLN A 58 11.31 -16.77 -1.19
CA GLN A 58 12.23 -16.82 -0.06
C GLN A 58 12.15 -15.51 0.73
N PRO A 59 12.36 -15.52 2.05
CA PRO A 59 12.43 -14.31 2.86
C PRO A 59 13.43 -13.29 2.29
N ASP A 60 13.09 -12.02 2.36
CA ASP A 60 13.86 -10.88 1.86
C ASP A 60 14.19 -10.90 0.35
N LYS A 61 13.55 -11.78 -0.44
CA LYS A 61 13.78 -11.93 -1.89
C LYS A 61 12.59 -11.47 -2.75
N TYR A 62 11.73 -10.60 -2.22
CA TYR A 62 10.64 -10.04 -3.00
C TYR A 62 10.14 -8.71 -2.44
N TYR A 63 9.64 -7.89 -3.34
CA TYR A 63 8.79 -6.74 -3.04
C TYR A 63 7.34 -7.21 -3.00
N ILE A 64 6.53 -6.58 -2.15
CA ILE A 64 5.08 -6.87 -2.09
C ILE A 64 4.26 -5.61 -2.34
N SER A 65 3.23 -5.73 -3.17
CA SER A 65 2.19 -4.70 -3.35
C SER A 65 0.82 -5.33 -3.17
N VAL A 66 0.00 -4.76 -2.31
CA VAL A 66 -1.32 -5.30 -1.95
C VAL A 66 -2.40 -4.30 -2.33
N SER A 67 -3.13 -4.61 -3.39
CA SER A 67 -4.23 -3.76 -3.89
C SER A 67 -5.05 -4.45 -4.97
N THR A 68 -6.27 -3.95 -5.21
CA THR A 68 -6.96 -4.22 -6.48
C THR A 68 -6.22 -3.51 -7.61
N ILE A 69 -6.09 -4.16 -8.78
CA ILE A 69 -5.47 -3.55 -9.96
C ILE A 69 -6.46 -2.56 -10.58
N GLU A 70 -6.26 -1.31 -10.27
CA GLU A 70 -7.06 -0.17 -10.76
C GLU A 70 -6.16 1.03 -11.08
N PRO A 71 -6.58 1.95 -11.97
CA PRO A 71 -5.75 3.07 -12.42
C PRO A 71 -5.18 3.91 -11.28
N ARG A 72 -5.95 4.12 -10.21
CA ARG A 72 -5.56 4.88 -9.03
C ARG A 72 -4.33 4.31 -8.32
N LYS A 73 -4.12 2.99 -8.39
CA LYS A 73 -2.96 2.31 -7.78
C LYS A 73 -1.67 2.44 -8.61
N ASN A 74 -1.80 2.98 -9.83
CA ASN A 74 -0.67 3.38 -10.67
C ASN A 74 0.38 2.28 -10.87
N LEU A 75 -0.09 1.05 -11.07
CA LEU A 75 0.78 -0.12 -11.19
C LEU A 75 1.73 -0.03 -12.39
N THR A 76 1.27 0.62 -13.49
CA THR A 76 2.12 0.90 -14.65
C THR A 76 3.37 1.69 -14.26
N TYR A 77 3.22 2.73 -13.45
CA TYR A 77 4.35 3.52 -12.97
C TYR A 77 5.26 2.70 -12.04
N LEU A 78 4.67 1.91 -11.12
CA LEU A 78 5.46 1.02 -10.27
C LEU A 78 6.32 0.07 -11.11
N LEU A 79 5.74 -0.55 -12.15
CA LEU A 79 6.49 -1.46 -13.03
C LEU A 79 7.58 -0.75 -13.82
N ASP A 80 7.37 0.51 -14.25
CA ASP A 80 8.41 1.30 -14.92
C ASP A 80 9.62 1.56 -14.02
N ILE A 81 9.38 1.92 -12.75
CA ILE A 81 10.48 2.30 -11.84
C ILE A 81 11.23 1.10 -11.24
N ILE A 82 10.55 -0.06 -11.09
CA ILE A 82 11.18 -1.27 -10.49
C ILE A 82 11.74 -2.24 -11.55
N ARG A 83 11.47 -2.00 -12.83
CA ARG A 83 11.79 -2.91 -13.93
C ARG A 83 13.25 -3.39 -13.91
N ASP A 84 14.19 -2.46 -13.84
CA ASP A 84 15.61 -2.77 -13.94
C ASP A 84 16.08 -3.58 -12.72
N GLU A 85 15.60 -3.25 -11.52
CA GLU A 85 15.85 -4.05 -10.31
C GLU A 85 15.30 -5.47 -10.44
N LEU A 86 14.10 -5.65 -11.02
CA LEU A 86 13.52 -6.98 -11.22
C LEU A 86 14.28 -7.78 -12.28
N MET A 87 14.74 -7.15 -13.36
CA MET A 87 15.44 -7.83 -14.46
C MET A 87 16.89 -8.19 -14.12
N GLN A 88 17.57 -7.40 -13.32
CA GLN A 88 18.99 -7.55 -12.99
C GLN A 88 19.23 -8.12 -11.59
N GLY A 89 18.26 -7.95 -10.69
CA GLY A 89 18.34 -8.40 -9.32
C GLY A 89 17.87 -9.85 -9.11
N ASP A 90 17.84 -10.25 -7.86
CA ASP A 90 17.40 -11.57 -7.43
C ASP A 90 16.02 -11.55 -6.75
N LYS A 91 15.36 -10.41 -6.73
CA LYS A 91 14.04 -10.24 -6.12
C LYS A 91 12.92 -10.33 -7.14
N LYS A 92 11.74 -10.74 -6.65
CA LYS A 92 10.48 -10.76 -7.40
C LYS A 92 9.54 -9.66 -6.90
N LEU A 93 8.52 -9.35 -7.69
CA LEU A 93 7.39 -8.53 -7.25
C LEU A 93 6.17 -9.43 -7.02
N VAL A 94 5.65 -9.43 -5.81
CA VAL A 94 4.42 -10.14 -5.44
C VAL A 94 3.26 -9.15 -5.44
N LEU A 95 2.26 -9.42 -6.28
CA LEU A 95 1.04 -8.63 -6.38
C LEU A 95 -0.11 -9.42 -5.74
N VAL A 96 -0.58 -8.96 -4.59
CA VAL A 96 -1.69 -9.57 -3.85
C VAL A 96 -2.96 -8.76 -4.08
N GLY A 97 -4.03 -9.41 -4.52
CA GLY A 97 -5.32 -8.80 -4.74
C GLY A 97 -5.93 -9.16 -6.09
N ARG A 98 -7.19 -8.80 -6.27
CA ARG A 98 -7.93 -9.16 -7.48
C ARG A 98 -7.53 -8.30 -8.68
N ARG A 99 -7.73 -8.87 -9.86
CA ARG A 99 -7.74 -8.09 -11.10
C ARG A 99 -8.96 -7.17 -11.09
N GLY A 100 -8.73 -5.86 -11.05
CA GLY A 100 -9.75 -4.84 -11.12
C GLY A 100 -10.07 -4.46 -12.57
N TRP A 101 -10.30 -3.15 -12.82
CA TRP A 101 -10.70 -2.63 -14.13
C TRP A 101 -9.59 -1.93 -14.92
N GLU A 102 -8.35 -1.92 -14.41
CA GLU A 102 -7.21 -1.45 -15.20
C GLU A 102 -6.95 -2.42 -16.37
N LYS A 103 -7.08 -1.91 -17.59
CA LYS A 103 -6.97 -2.69 -18.83
C LYS A 103 -6.04 -2.03 -19.85
N SER A 104 -5.13 -1.16 -19.42
CA SER A 104 -4.23 -0.49 -20.32
C SER A 104 -3.36 -1.51 -21.08
N ILE A 105 -3.18 -1.28 -22.38
CA ILE A 105 -2.29 -2.09 -23.23
C ILE A 105 -0.88 -2.08 -22.68
N ARG A 106 -0.42 -0.93 -22.16
CA ARG A 106 0.90 -0.77 -21.57
C ARG A 106 1.10 -1.70 -20.37
N LEU A 107 0.14 -1.75 -19.43
CA LEU A 107 0.22 -2.65 -18.29
C LEU A 107 0.28 -4.12 -18.71
N GLN A 108 -0.49 -4.51 -19.72
CA GLN A 108 -0.45 -5.87 -20.25
C GLN A 108 0.91 -6.22 -20.88
N GLN A 109 1.51 -5.28 -21.62
CA GLN A 109 2.86 -5.43 -22.17
C GLN A 109 3.91 -5.59 -21.06
N GLN A 110 3.86 -4.76 -20.02
CA GLN A 110 4.76 -4.85 -18.87
C GLN A 110 4.62 -6.19 -18.13
N PHE A 111 3.39 -6.69 -17.93
CA PHE A 111 3.18 -8.02 -17.35
C PHE A 111 3.76 -9.14 -18.20
N ASN A 112 3.62 -9.06 -19.51
CA ASN A 112 4.20 -10.06 -20.42
C ASN A 112 5.73 -10.03 -20.38
N GLU A 113 6.33 -8.85 -20.35
CA GLU A 113 7.77 -8.66 -20.27
C GLU A 113 8.34 -9.18 -18.94
N LEU A 114 7.70 -8.84 -17.83
CA LEU A 114 8.15 -9.14 -16.47
C LEU A 114 7.55 -10.43 -15.91
N LYS A 115 6.90 -11.26 -16.70
CA LYS A 115 6.13 -12.43 -16.24
C LYS A 115 6.90 -13.41 -15.36
N GLN A 116 8.23 -13.53 -15.54
CA GLN A 116 9.07 -14.41 -14.73
C GLN A 116 9.48 -13.78 -13.38
N HIS A 117 9.31 -12.48 -13.25
CA HIS A 117 9.69 -11.68 -12.09
C HIS A 117 8.49 -11.23 -11.24
N ILE A 118 7.26 -11.43 -11.75
CA ILE A 118 6.01 -11.05 -11.06
C ILE A 118 5.25 -12.30 -10.68
N ILE A 119 4.80 -12.35 -9.42
CA ILE A 119 3.90 -13.37 -8.90
C ILE A 119 2.56 -12.72 -8.59
N PHE A 120 1.51 -13.24 -9.21
CA PHE A 120 0.13 -12.84 -8.98
C PHE A 120 -0.52 -13.88 -8.07
N THR A 121 -0.93 -13.48 -6.85
CA THR A 121 -1.51 -14.45 -5.89
C THR A 121 -3.04 -14.41 -5.87
N GLU A 122 -3.67 -13.36 -6.47
CA GLU A 122 -5.09 -13.06 -6.25
C GLU A 122 -5.42 -12.91 -4.75
N TYR A 123 -6.53 -13.48 -4.28
CA TYR A 123 -6.85 -13.51 -2.86
C TYR A 123 -6.12 -14.65 -2.17
N VAL A 124 -5.54 -14.34 -1.01
CA VAL A 124 -4.90 -15.32 -0.13
C VAL A 124 -5.56 -15.31 1.24
N SER A 125 -5.32 -16.32 2.06
CA SER A 125 -5.77 -16.33 3.45
C SER A 125 -5.12 -15.22 4.26
N MET A 126 -5.71 -14.85 5.40
CA MET A 126 -5.13 -13.84 6.29
C MET A 126 -3.75 -14.25 6.78
N GLU A 127 -3.55 -15.49 7.18
CA GLU A 127 -2.25 -16.04 7.59
C GLU A 127 -1.20 -15.90 6.47
N THR A 128 -1.57 -16.26 5.24
CA THR A 128 -0.69 -16.11 4.08
C THR A 128 -0.35 -14.64 3.83
N LEU A 129 -1.34 -13.73 3.91
CA LEU A 129 -1.12 -12.30 3.72
C LEU A 129 -0.17 -11.72 4.78
N GLN A 130 -0.39 -12.05 6.04
CA GLN A 130 0.48 -11.64 7.15
C GLN A 130 1.91 -12.14 6.94
N SER A 131 2.07 -13.40 6.52
CA SER A 131 3.37 -14.00 6.24
C SER A 131 4.05 -13.34 5.04
N LEU A 132 3.31 -13.07 3.96
CA LEU A 132 3.82 -12.35 2.79
C LEU A 132 4.28 -10.94 3.13
N TYR A 133 3.56 -10.21 3.99
CA TYR A 133 4.02 -8.91 4.49
C TYR A 133 5.29 -9.04 5.33
N HIS A 134 5.31 -9.99 6.27
CA HIS A 134 6.40 -10.17 7.22
C HIS A 134 7.74 -10.45 6.55
N TYR A 135 7.74 -11.35 5.58
CA TYR A 135 8.96 -11.82 4.92
C TYR A 135 9.33 -11.01 3.67
N ALA A 136 8.56 -10.00 3.30
CA ALA A 136 8.91 -9.14 2.18
C ALA A 136 10.17 -8.32 2.46
N TYR A 137 11.00 -8.15 1.45
CA TYR A 137 12.10 -7.20 1.48
C TYR A 137 11.62 -5.77 1.69
N ALA A 138 10.59 -5.37 0.93
CA ALA A 138 9.89 -4.11 1.12
C ALA A 138 8.43 -4.20 0.63
N PHE A 139 7.54 -3.46 1.29
CA PHE A 139 6.22 -3.12 0.76
C PHE A 139 6.35 -1.93 -0.19
N VAL A 140 5.70 -1.99 -1.35
CA VAL A 140 5.75 -0.93 -2.37
C VAL A 140 4.35 -0.56 -2.87
N LEU A 141 4.01 0.74 -2.92
CA LEU A 141 2.71 1.21 -3.41
C LEU A 141 2.82 2.62 -3.99
N MET A 142 2.59 2.76 -5.31
CA MET A 142 2.73 4.02 -6.04
C MET A 142 1.38 4.67 -6.38
N SER A 143 0.43 4.67 -5.46
CA SER A 143 -0.91 5.22 -5.67
C SER A 143 -0.88 6.70 -6.02
N LEU A 144 -1.78 7.09 -6.91
CA LEU A 144 -2.03 8.52 -7.25
C LEU A 144 -2.84 9.22 -6.17
N ASP A 145 -3.73 8.48 -5.50
CA ASP A 145 -4.61 8.98 -4.45
C ASP A 145 -5.08 7.82 -3.56
N GLU A 146 -5.34 8.11 -2.28
CA GLU A 146 -5.85 7.18 -1.28
C GLU A 146 -6.83 7.86 -0.33
N GLY A 147 -7.79 7.07 0.19
CA GLY A 147 -8.67 7.56 1.25
C GLY A 147 -7.99 7.58 2.61
N PHE A 148 -7.22 6.53 2.92
CA PHE A 148 -6.49 6.38 4.18
C PHE A 148 -5.13 5.69 3.99
N GLY A 149 -5.06 4.59 3.25
CA GLY A 149 -3.81 3.84 3.06
C GLY A 149 -3.64 2.72 4.09
N ARG A 150 -4.61 1.81 4.19
CA ARG A 150 -4.56 0.69 5.14
C ARG A 150 -3.43 -0.28 4.88
N THR A 151 -3.17 -0.62 3.61
CA THR A 151 -2.22 -1.69 3.26
C THR A 151 -0.77 -1.44 3.69
N PRO A 152 -0.19 -0.22 3.62
CA PRO A 152 1.13 0.02 4.22
C PRO A 152 1.12 -0.11 5.75
N LEU A 153 0.03 0.29 6.44
CA LEU A 153 -0.11 0.09 7.89
C LEU A 153 -0.19 -1.39 8.27
N GLU A 154 -0.92 -2.19 7.47
CA GLU A 154 -1.00 -3.65 7.63
C GLU A 154 0.40 -4.29 7.48
N ALA A 155 1.16 -3.84 6.48
CA ALA A 155 2.54 -4.31 6.26
C ALA A 155 3.44 -3.98 7.46
N ILE A 156 3.36 -2.75 8.00
CA ILE A 156 4.09 -2.34 9.21
C ILE A 156 3.70 -3.22 10.41
N ALA A 157 2.40 -3.42 10.61
CA ALA A 157 1.86 -4.23 11.71
C ALA A 157 2.35 -5.68 11.65
N CYS A 158 2.51 -6.24 10.45
CA CYS A 158 3.09 -7.56 10.22
C CYS A 158 4.62 -7.59 10.35
N GLY A 159 5.28 -6.46 10.57
CA GLY A 159 6.74 -6.38 10.72
C GLY A 159 7.52 -6.28 9.40
N CYS A 160 6.88 -5.87 8.29
CA CYS A 160 7.58 -5.48 7.07
C CYS A 160 8.52 -4.30 7.37
N LYS A 161 9.81 -4.50 7.17
CA LYS A 161 10.83 -3.55 7.64
C LYS A 161 10.93 -2.28 6.81
N ARG A 162 10.55 -2.34 5.53
CA ARG A 162 10.74 -1.24 4.59
C ARG A 162 9.43 -0.95 3.88
N ILE A 163 8.96 0.27 4.04
CA ILE A 163 7.75 0.76 3.40
C ILE A 163 8.15 1.82 2.38
N VAL A 164 7.78 1.63 1.13
CA VAL A 164 8.07 2.53 0.01
C VAL A 164 6.74 2.93 -0.64
N VAL A 165 6.38 4.18 -0.55
CA VAL A 165 5.09 4.68 -1.03
C VAL A 165 5.26 5.94 -1.87
N SER A 166 4.26 6.27 -2.68
CA SER A 166 4.22 7.55 -3.39
C SER A 166 4.18 8.73 -2.42
N ASP A 167 4.83 9.83 -2.82
CA ASP A 167 4.84 11.09 -2.09
C ASP A 167 3.50 11.83 -2.30
N ILE A 168 2.48 11.43 -1.52
CA ILE A 168 1.14 12.03 -1.53
C ILE A 168 0.69 12.38 -0.11
N GLY A 169 -0.13 13.42 0.01
CA GLY A 169 -0.51 14.02 1.30
C GLY A 169 -1.10 13.03 2.30
N ILE A 170 -1.91 12.08 1.84
CA ILE A 170 -2.52 11.08 2.73
C ILE A 170 -1.49 10.13 3.36
N PHE A 171 -0.44 9.76 2.64
CA PHE A 171 0.60 8.92 3.21
C PHE A 171 1.44 9.68 4.24
N HIS A 172 1.70 10.98 4.04
CA HIS A 172 2.32 11.81 5.08
C HIS A 172 1.44 11.95 6.33
N GLU A 173 0.12 12.08 6.15
CA GLU A 173 -0.82 12.14 7.28
C GLU A 173 -0.81 10.87 8.11
N VAL A 174 -0.77 9.70 7.46
CA VAL A 174 -0.99 8.40 8.11
C VAL A 174 0.32 7.72 8.52
N LEU A 175 1.39 7.89 7.74
CA LEU A 175 2.66 7.20 7.93
C LEU A 175 3.76 8.12 8.51
N GLY A 176 3.54 9.43 8.55
CA GLY A 176 4.51 10.38 9.07
C GLY A 176 5.80 10.42 8.26
N SER A 177 6.95 10.49 8.94
CA SER A 177 8.28 10.55 8.32
C SER A 177 9.04 9.22 8.32
N ASP A 178 8.43 8.16 8.84
CA ASP A 178 9.13 6.90 9.18
C ASP A 178 9.14 5.88 8.02
N VAL A 179 8.82 6.32 6.80
CA VAL A 179 8.78 5.48 5.59
C VAL A 179 9.51 6.15 4.44
N ASN A 180 9.71 5.42 3.36
CA ASN A 180 10.38 5.93 2.17
C ASN A 180 9.35 6.49 1.18
N TYR A 181 9.47 7.76 0.83
CA TYR A 181 8.61 8.44 -0.14
C TYR A 181 9.25 8.56 -1.51
N LEU A 182 8.50 8.27 -2.56
CA LEU A 182 8.94 8.43 -3.94
C LEU A 182 8.06 9.41 -4.70
N PRO A 183 8.66 10.39 -5.40
CA PRO A 183 7.90 11.35 -6.18
C PRO A 183 7.21 10.69 -7.38
N LEU A 184 6.01 11.15 -7.73
CA LEU A 184 5.27 10.66 -8.90
C LEU A 184 5.64 11.37 -10.21
N ASN A 185 6.42 12.43 -10.14
CA ASN A 185 6.80 13.29 -11.26
C ASN A 185 8.29 13.21 -11.64
N ASP A 186 9.05 12.31 -11.01
CA ASP A 186 10.47 12.10 -11.29
C ASP A 186 10.79 10.60 -11.36
N ILE A 187 10.57 10.03 -12.52
CA ILE A 187 10.75 8.59 -12.76
C ILE A 187 12.22 8.16 -12.63
N GLU A 188 13.17 9.02 -13.04
CA GLU A 188 14.59 8.67 -12.99
C GLU A 188 15.10 8.64 -11.55
N CYS A 189 14.67 9.59 -10.71
CA CYS A 189 14.95 9.53 -9.27
C CYS A 189 14.41 8.23 -8.65
N CYS A 190 13.20 7.82 -9.01
CA CYS A 190 12.61 6.59 -8.50
C CYS A 190 13.34 5.33 -8.97
N LYS A 191 13.73 5.25 -10.25
CA LYS A 191 14.54 4.14 -10.79
C LYS A 191 15.89 4.03 -10.08
N ASP A 192 16.57 5.17 -9.90
CA ASP A 192 17.85 5.24 -9.20
C ASP A 192 17.74 4.76 -7.74
N ALA A 193 16.64 5.10 -7.06
CA ALA A 193 16.37 4.65 -5.70
C ALA A 193 16.20 3.10 -5.64
N PHE A 194 15.50 2.49 -6.60
CA PHE A 194 15.38 1.03 -6.67
C PHE A 194 16.71 0.37 -7.04
N ASN A 195 17.46 0.89 -8.00
CA ASN A 195 18.75 0.35 -8.41
C ASN A 195 19.79 0.40 -7.29
N LYS A 196 19.80 1.46 -6.48
CA LYS A 196 20.68 1.58 -5.31
C LYS A 196 20.21 0.73 -4.15
N ASN A 197 18.95 0.34 -4.11
CA ASN A 197 18.33 -0.55 -3.12
C ASN A 197 18.62 -0.14 -1.65
N LYS A 198 18.65 1.16 -1.38
CA LYS A 198 18.98 1.76 -0.08
C LYS A 198 17.72 2.33 0.59
N TRP A 199 16.87 1.44 1.06
CA TRP A 199 15.64 1.82 1.77
C TRP A 199 15.89 1.91 3.27
N ALA A 200 15.44 3.01 3.89
CA ALA A 200 15.42 3.13 5.34
C ALA A 200 14.43 2.13 5.93
N GLU A 201 14.79 1.53 7.06
CA GLU A 201 13.87 0.66 7.79
C GLU A 201 12.90 1.51 8.63
N THR A 202 11.63 1.12 8.61
CA THR A 202 10.59 1.72 9.44
C THR A 202 10.86 1.37 10.91
N PRO A 203 10.88 2.35 11.82
CA PRO A 203 11.17 2.10 13.23
C PRO A 203 10.21 1.11 13.87
N SER A 204 10.72 0.20 14.69
CA SER A 204 9.89 -0.72 15.48
C SER A 204 8.96 -0.03 16.48
N THR A 205 9.18 1.26 16.74
CA THR A 205 8.36 2.12 17.58
C THR A 205 7.17 2.75 16.86
N PHE A 206 7.03 2.50 15.54
CA PHE A 206 5.89 3.01 14.78
C PHE A 206 4.56 2.52 15.37
N LYS A 207 3.65 3.47 15.61
CA LYS A 207 2.34 3.16 16.20
C LYS A 207 1.27 3.03 15.12
N VAL A 208 0.82 1.80 14.92
CA VAL A 208 -0.30 1.51 14.00
C VAL A 208 -1.63 1.86 14.69
N PRO A 209 -2.55 2.59 14.03
CA PRO A 209 -3.84 2.97 14.61
C PRO A 209 -4.83 1.79 14.57
N PHE A 210 -5.07 1.17 15.73
CA PHE A 210 -6.06 0.07 15.86
C PHE A 210 -7.40 0.50 16.47
N ASP A 211 -7.47 1.59 17.18
CA ASP A 211 -8.63 1.94 18.02
C ASP A 211 -9.14 3.39 17.81
N VAL A 212 -8.75 4.04 16.72
CA VAL A 212 -9.11 5.45 16.45
C VAL A 212 -10.63 5.70 16.45
N LEU A 213 -11.42 4.71 16.03
CA LEU A 213 -12.87 4.84 15.94
C LEU A 213 -13.56 4.69 17.29
N LYS A 214 -13.00 3.94 18.25
CA LYS A 214 -13.64 3.73 19.56
C LYS A 214 -13.79 5.01 20.36
N ASP A 215 -12.83 5.92 20.25
CA ASP A 215 -12.83 7.19 21.00
C ASP A 215 -13.73 8.27 20.40
N ARG A 216 -14.41 7.98 19.27
CA ARG A 216 -15.18 8.96 18.48
C ARG A 216 -16.64 8.59 18.25
N ILE A 217 -17.06 7.38 18.66
CA ILE A 217 -18.44 6.90 18.56
C ILE A 217 -19.09 6.92 19.97
N ASP A 218 -18.98 8.00 20.71
CA ASP A 218 -19.92 8.32 21.77
C ASP A 218 -21.12 9.05 21.11
N LEU A 219 -22.09 8.24 20.65
CA LEU A 219 -23.42 8.67 20.23
C LEU A 219 -24.38 8.50 21.38
#